data_4db7c42405d68038f69192ffa0914c68
#
_entry.id   4db7c42405d68038f69192ffa0914c68
#
_cell.length_a   1.000
_cell.length_b   1.000
_cell.length_c   1.000
_cell.angle_alpha   90.00
_cell.angle_beta   90.00
_cell.angle_gamma   90.00
#
_symmetry.space_group_name_H-M   'P 1'
#
loop_
_entity.id
_entity.type
_entity.pdbx_description
1 polymer ?
#
loop_
_entity_poly.entity_id
_entity_poly.type
_entity_poly.pdbx_seq_one_letter_code
_entity_poly.pdbx_strand_id
1 'polypeptide(L)'
;AVTAVNEDAAYSYTAAASDDDGDTVTLVGTTVPAWMSFNPTTGELLGIPTNSEVGSHAVVITATDTNSASTAQTFTVVVANTNDAPTVTSTAVTTATEDSAYSYTVTATDVDVGDTLTMTGTTVPSWLSFDATTGALTGTPLDANVGANSVVITINDGTVDVTDSFTITVANTNDAPDFTSTAVTAVNEDAAYSYTAAA
;
A
#
# COMPACT_ATOMS: atom_id res chain seq x y z
N ALA A 1 31.35 -18.36 4.28
CA ALA A 1 29.89 -18.34 4.03
C ALA A 1 29.48 -16.97 3.50
N VAL A 2 28.42 -16.91 2.71
CA VAL A 2 27.71 -15.67 2.37
C VAL A 2 26.87 -15.29 3.59
N THR A 3 27.01 -14.06 4.10
CA THR A 3 26.42 -13.65 5.38
C THR A 3 25.37 -12.54 5.25
N ALA A 4 25.04 -12.15 4.02
CA ALA A 4 23.99 -11.16 3.76
C ALA A 4 23.29 -11.46 2.43
N VAL A 5 21.99 -11.14 2.37
CA VAL A 5 21.15 -11.18 1.18
C VAL A 5 20.03 -10.16 1.37
N ASN A 6 19.54 -9.55 0.29
CA ASN A 6 18.30 -8.79 0.36
C ASN A 6 17.10 -9.75 0.31
N GLU A 7 15.99 -9.37 0.90
CA GLU A 7 14.75 -10.07 0.61
C GLU A 7 14.45 -10.07 -0.90
N ASP A 8 13.61 -10.99 -1.35
CA ASP A 8 13.27 -11.27 -2.74
C ASP A 8 14.47 -11.63 -3.65
N ALA A 9 15.70 -11.60 -3.10
CA ALA A 9 16.90 -12.02 -3.82
C ALA A 9 17.26 -13.47 -3.52
N ALA A 10 17.77 -14.17 -4.52
CA ALA A 10 18.22 -15.55 -4.36
C ALA A 10 19.50 -15.60 -3.49
N TYR A 11 19.43 -16.39 -2.42
CA TYR A 11 20.59 -16.75 -1.61
C TYR A 11 21.16 -18.08 -2.08
N SER A 12 22.49 -18.18 -2.16
CA SER A 12 23.22 -19.40 -2.47
C SER A 12 24.53 -19.48 -1.72
N TYR A 13 24.78 -20.61 -1.09
CA TYR A 13 26.04 -20.95 -0.45
C TYR A 13 26.30 -22.44 -0.61
N THR A 14 27.55 -22.85 -0.88
CA THR A 14 27.96 -24.27 -0.91
C THR A 14 28.94 -24.53 0.21
N ALA A 15 28.57 -25.42 1.14
CA ALA A 15 29.44 -25.92 2.17
C ALA A 15 30.32 -27.06 1.60
N ALA A 16 31.59 -27.05 1.97
CA ALA A 16 32.53 -28.13 1.66
C ALA A 16 33.34 -28.49 2.91
N ALA A 17 33.62 -29.76 3.10
CA ALA A 17 34.48 -30.27 4.15
C ALA A 17 35.37 -31.39 3.59
N SER A 18 36.55 -31.56 4.19
CA SER A 18 37.49 -32.64 3.90
C SER A 18 38.01 -33.21 5.21
N ASP A 19 38.46 -34.44 5.16
CA ASP A 19 39.10 -35.15 6.26
C ASP A 19 40.58 -35.40 5.92
N ASP A 20 41.48 -35.18 6.88
CA ASP A 20 42.92 -35.33 6.68
C ASP A 20 43.37 -36.80 6.60
N ASP A 21 42.59 -37.71 7.22
CA ASP A 21 42.83 -39.16 7.16
C ASP A 21 42.25 -39.80 5.88
N GLY A 22 41.55 -39.02 5.08
CA GLY A 22 40.92 -39.43 3.82
C GLY A 22 39.57 -40.13 4.01
N ASP A 23 38.96 -40.00 5.18
CA ASP A 23 37.64 -40.55 5.48
C ASP A 23 36.55 -39.82 4.70
N THR A 24 35.45 -40.54 4.40
CA THR A 24 34.30 -39.95 3.76
C THR A 24 33.54 -39.04 4.73
N VAL A 25 33.33 -37.77 4.35
CA VAL A 25 32.62 -36.79 5.14
C VAL A 25 31.17 -36.69 4.68
N THR A 26 30.25 -36.68 5.63
CA THR A 26 28.81 -36.39 5.41
C THR A 26 28.46 -35.02 5.96
N LEU A 27 27.60 -34.26 5.24
CA LEU A 27 27.12 -32.93 5.64
C LEU A 27 25.67 -33.01 6.07
N VAL A 28 25.33 -32.30 7.15
CA VAL A 28 23.96 -32.19 7.65
C VAL A 28 23.67 -30.73 8.03
N GLY A 29 22.57 -30.17 7.54
CA GLY A 29 22.05 -28.89 8.01
C GLY A 29 21.38 -29.06 9.38
N THR A 30 22.14 -28.81 10.46
CA THR A 30 21.66 -29.01 11.84
C THR A 30 20.73 -27.89 12.27
N THR A 31 21.00 -26.66 11.81
CA THR A 31 20.08 -25.49 11.93
C THR A 31 20.00 -24.83 10.57
N VAL A 32 18.80 -24.86 9.97
CA VAL A 32 18.51 -24.24 8.67
C VAL A 32 17.23 -23.44 8.82
N PRO A 33 17.24 -22.12 8.54
CA PRO A 33 16.03 -21.30 8.50
C PRO A 33 14.97 -21.90 7.58
N ALA A 34 13.68 -21.69 7.92
CA ALA A 34 12.56 -22.30 7.18
C ALA A 34 12.49 -21.89 5.70
N TRP A 35 13.00 -20.71 5.37
CA TRP A 35 13.05 -20.20 3.99
C TRP A 35 14.22 -20.78 3.16
N MET A 36 15.12 -21.54 3.79
CA MET A 36 16.26 -22.17 3.13
C MET A 36 16.06 -23.68 2.96
N SER A 37 16.71 -24.24 1.96
CA SER A 37 16.85 -25.68 1.72
C SER A 37 18.32 -26.06 1.67
N PHE A 38 18.73 -27.12 2.41
CA PHE A 38 20.06 -27.66 2.39
C PHE A 38 20.10 -29.03 1.70
N ASN A 39 20.96 -29.17 0.71
CA ASN A 39 21.22 -30.46 0.05
C ASN A 39 22.48 -31.09 0.62
N PRO A 40 22.40 -32.21 1.39
CA PRO A 40 23.56 -32.83 2.04
C PRO A 40 24.52 -33.50 1.04
N THR A 41 24.09 -33.81 -0.18
CA THR A 41 24.92 -34.43 -1.20
C THR A 41 25.80 -33.43 -1.93
N THR A 42 25.27 -32.26 -2.25
CA THR A 42 26.01 -31.22 -2.95
C THR A 42 26.59 -30.14 -2.02
N GLY A 43 26.14 -30.10 -0.76
CA GLY A 43 26.48 -29.07 0.21
C GLY A 43 25.78 -27.73 -0.04
N GLU A 44 24.86 -27.65 -1.01
CA GLU A 44 24.19 -26.42 -1.37
C GLU A 44 23.12 -26.02 -0.34
N LEU A 45 23.16 -24.76 0.08
CA LEU A 45 22.16 -24.08 0.88
C LEU A 45 21.56 -22.97 0.02
N LEU A 46 20.28 -23.09 -0.31
CA LEU A 46 19.55 -22.20 -1.24
C LEU A 46 18.28 -21.67 -0.60
N GLY A 47 17.83 -20.48 -1.00
CA GLY A 47 16.53 -19.93 -0.60
C GLY A 47 16.28 -18.54 -1.20
N ILE A 48 15.07 -18.07 -1.02
CA ILE A 48 14.66 -16.69 -1.33
C ILE A 48 13.87 -16.21 -0.12
N PRO A 49 14.42 -15.30 0.69
CA PRO A 49 13.69 -14.73 1.82
C PRO A 49 12.65 -13.70 1.34
N THR A 50 11.58 -13.55 2.08
CA THR A 50 10.56 -12.52 1.87
C THR A 50 10.62 -11.50 3.00
N ASN A 51 9.72 -10.51 3.02
CA ASN A 51 9.57 -9.52 4.09
C ASN A 51 9.50 -10.13 5.50
N SER A 52 8.89 -11.32 5.64
CA SER A 52 8.78 -12.00 6.94
C SER A 52 10.11 -12.50 7.48
N GLU A 53 11.12 -12.60 6.63
CA GLU A 53 12.45 -13.06 6.98
C GLU A 53 13.49 -11.93 7.14
N VAL A 54 13.09 -10.68 7.05
CA VAL A 54 14.00 -9.55 7.33
C VAL A 54 14.59 -9.68 8.74
N GLY A 55 15.93 -9.65 8.84
CA GLY A 55 16.64 -9.81 10.10
C GLY A 55 17.73 -10.87 10.06
N SER A 56 18.07 -11.42 11.23
CA SER A 56 19.21 -12.32 11.42
C SER A 56 18.79 -13.78 11.57
N HIS A 57 19.37 -14.66 10.77
CA HIS A 57 19.08 -16.10 10.75
C HIS A 57 20.34 -16.92 11.00
N ALA A 58 20.31 -17.73 12.06
CA ALA A 58 21.41 -18.62 12.37
C ALA A 58 21.40 -19.86 11.45
N VAL A 59 22.57 -20.23 10.98
CA VAL A 59 22.80 -21.44 10.19
C VAL A 59 23.90 -22.29 10.87
N VAL A 60 23.65 -23.58 10.99
CA VAL A 60 24.64 -24.56 11.45
C VAL A 60 24.66 -25.74 10.48
N ILE A 61 25.81 -25.99 9.88
CA ILE A 61 26.07 -27.16 9.04
C ILE A 61 27.12 -28.00 9.76
N THR A 62 26.81 -29.28 10.01
CA THR A 62 27.72 -30.23 10.68
C THR A 62 28.32 -31.18 9.65
N ALA A 63 29.64 -31.29 9.65
CA ALA A 63 30.40 -32.29 8.93
C ALA A 63 30.74 -33.42 9.88
N THR A 64 30.53 -34.67 9.47
CA THR A 64 30.81 -35.86 10.26
C THR A 64 31.54 -36.89 9.38
N ASP A 65 32.65 -37.44 9.87
CA ASP A 65 33.41 -38.52 9.20
C ASP A 65 32.80 -39.90 9.45
N THR A 66 33.38 -40.94 8.87
CA THR A 66 32.96 -42.36 9.05
C THR A 66 33.23 -42.92 10.44
N ASN A 67 34.10 -42.28 11.24
CA ASN A 67 34.43 -42.65 12.61
C ASN A 67 33.63 -41.89 13.67
N SER A 68 32.68 -41.05 13.21
CA SER A 68 31.79 -40.24 14.04
C SER A 68 32.44 -39.01 14.72
N ALA A 69 33.63 -38.59 14.29
CA ALA A 69 34.16 -37.28 14.66
C ALA A 69 33.41 -36.18 13.84
N SER A 70 33.09 -35.09 14.48
CA SER A 70 32.27 -34.06 13.84
C SER A 70 32.76 -32.66 14.13
N THR A 71 32.53 -31.74 13.17
CA THR A 71 32.76 -30.30 13.31
C THR A 71 31.58 -29.53 12.77
N ALA A 72 31.31 -28.38 13.37
CA ALA A 72 30.20 -27.53 12.94
C ALA A 72 30.70 -26.22 12.36
N GLN A 73 30.17 -25.85 11.20
CA GLN A 73 30.27 -24.51 10.66
C GLN A 73 29.03 -23.71 11.07
N THR A 74 29.24 -22.66 11.86
CA THR A 74 28.15 -21.79 12.35
C THR A 74 28.35 -20.40 11.80
N PHE A 75 27.27 -19.80 11.24
CA PHE A 75 27.27 -18.45 10.76
C PHE A 75 25.84 -17.86 10.81
N THR A 76 25.74 -16.53 10.70
CA THR A 76 24.47 -15.82 10.63
C THR A 76 24.31 -15.25 9.22
N VAL A 77 23.14 -15.42 8.64
CA VAL A 77 22.73 -14.73 7.42
C VAL A 77 21.81 -13.57 7.82
N VAL A 78 22.16 -12.37 7.40
CA VAL A 78 21.32 -11.18 7.59
C VAL A 78 20.52 -10.94 6.32
N VAL A 79 19.20 -10.95 6.44
CA VAL A 79 18.28 -10.53 5.39
C VAL A 79 18.04 -9.04 5.54
N ALA A 80 18.45 -8.27 4.54
CA ALA A 80 18.23 -6.83 4.50
C ALA A 80 16.88 -6.53 3.83
N ASN A 81 16.17 -5.54 4.38
CA ASN A 81 14.95 -5.03 3.79
C ASN A 81 15.19 -4.37 2.44
N THR A 82 14.26 -4.54 1.53
CA THR A 82 14.16 -3.80 0.26
C THR A 82 12.78 -3.15 0.24
N ASN A 83 12.71 -1.85 0.01
CA ASN A 83 11.44 -1.14 0.07
C ASN A 83 10.41 -1.70 -0.91
N ASP A 84 9.29 -2.15 -0.39
CA ASP A 84 8.07 -2.44 -1.13
C ASP A 84 7.17 -1.20 -1.22
N ALA A 85 6.29 -1.16 -2.18
CA ALA A 85 5.36 -0.03 -2.31
C ALA A 85 4.09 -0.25 -1.49
N PRO A 86 3.47 0.82 -0.96
CA PRO A 86 2.20 0.73 -0.25
C PRO A 86 1.10 0.07 -1.09
N THR A 87 0.20 -0.62 -0.44
CA THR A 87 -0.98 -1.22 -1.06
C THR A 87 -2.24 -0.54 -0.55
N VAL A 88 -3.06 0.04 -1.47
CA VAL A 88 -4.39 0.57 -1.14
C VAL A 88 -5.32 -0.60 -0.84
N THR A 89 -5.96 -0.57 0.34
CA THR A 89 -6.83 -1.66 0.83
C THR A 89 -8.31 -1.31 0.81
N SER A 90 -8.66 -0.02 0.70
CA SER A 90 -10.04 0.44 0.58
C SER A 90 -10.55 0.33 -0.86
N THR A 91 -11.88 0.27 -0.99
CA THR A 91 -12.55 0.33 -2.30
C THR A 91 -13.29 1.66 -2.43
N ALA A 92 -12.97 2.42 -3.47
CA ALA A 92 -13.53 3.74 -3.69
C ALA A 92 -15.07 3.73 -3.84
N VAL A 93 -15.72 4.70 -3.20
CA VAL A 93 -17.14 5.00 -3.42
C VAL A 93 -17.25 5.93 -4.63
N THR A 94 -17.74 5.43 -5.76
CA THR A 94 -17.70 6.10 -7.06
C THR A 94 -19.02 6.80 -7.43
N THR A 95 -20.00 6.83 -6.52
CA THR A 95 -21.31 7.48 -6.74
C THR A 95 -21.63 8.42 -5.59
N ALA A 96 -22.23 9.55 -5.90
CA ALA A 96 -22.82 10.49 -4.96
C ALA A 96 -24.15 11.00 -5.51
N THR A 97 -24.96 11.59 -4.66
CA THR A 97 -26.21 12.27 -5.04
C THR A 97 -26.10 13.72 -4.59
N GLU A 98 -26.49 14.64 -5.44
CA GLU A 98 -26.60 16.05 -5.12
C GLU A 98 -27.39 16.26 -3.81
N ASP A 99 -27.00 17.27 -3.02
CA ASP A 99 -27.54 17.63 -1.72
C ASP A 99 -27.45 16.55 -0.63
N SER A 100 -26.80 15.41 -0.93
CA SER A 100 -26.59 14.33 0.02
C SER A 100 -25.14 14.25 0.46
N ALA A 101 -24.92 13.93 1.74
CA ALA A 101 -23.58 13.77 2.28
C ALA A 101 -22.87 12.56 1.64
N TYR A 102 -21.66 12.80 1.14
CA TYR A 102 -20.73 11.78 0.67
C TYR A 102 -19.63 11.54 1.70
N SER A 103 -19.24 10.28 1.85
CA SER A 103 -18.13 9.87 2.70
C SER A 103 -17.42 8.65 2.12
N TYR A 104 -16.10 8.71 2.08
CA TYR A 104 -15.21 7.59 1.77
C TYR A 104 -13.96 7.72 2.64
N THR A 105 -13.37 6.60 3.08
CA THR A 105 -12.10 6.61 3.80
C THR A 105 -11.09 5.78 3.03
N VAL A 106 -10.01 6.40 2.59
CA VAL A 106 -8.86 5.74 1.98
C VAL A 106 -8.09 5.02 3.07
N THR A 107 -7.79 3.74 2.84
CA THR A 107 -6.91 2.95 3.70
C THR A 107 -5.84 2.28 2.87
N ALA A 108 -4.63 2.19 3.41
CA ALA A 108 -3.50 1.51 2.81
C ALA A 108 -2.68 0.79 3.87
N THR A 109 -1.91 -0.21 3.44
CA THR A 109 -0.96 -0.95 4.27
C THR A 109 0.38 -1.04 3.55
N ASP A 110 1.43 -1.18 4.34
CA ASP A 110 2.76 -1.53 3.86
C ASP A 110 3.20 -2.83 4.50
N VAL A 111 4.02 -3.63 3.78
CA VAL A 111 4.61 -4.86 4.29
C VAL A 111 5.92 -4.61 5.01
N ASP A 112 6.57 -3.47 4.76
CA ASP A 112 7.81 -3.06 5.40
C ASP A 112 7.57 -2.63 6.85
N VAL A 113 8.17 -3.35 7.78
CA VAL A 113 7.99 -3.09 9.21
C VAL A 113 8.69 -1.80 9.61
N GLY A 114 7.93 -0.83 10.03
CA GLY A 114 8.43 0.47 10.52
C GLY A 114 8.12 1.65 9.60
N ASP A 115 7.62 1.40 8.40
CA ASP A 115 7.25 2.45 7.48
C ASP A 115 6.00 3.20 7.95
N THR A 116 6.02 4.49 7.74
CA THR A 116 4.93 5.37 8.11
C THR A 116 4.29 5.93 6.84
N LEU A 117 3.05 5.49 6.59
CA LEU A 117 2.31 5.96 5.41
C LEU A 117 1.82 7.39 5.63
N THR A 118 2.05 8.23 4.63
CA THR A 118 1.50 9.58 4.53
C THR A 118 0.54 9.65 3.35
N MET A 119 -0.54 10.43 3.48
CA MET A 119 -1.56 10.59 2.44
C MET A 119 -1.69 12.04 2.03
N THR A 120 -1.89 12.28 0.74
CA THR A 120 -2.08 13.62 0.18
C THR A 120 -3.18 13.61 -0.86
N GLY A 121 -4.14 14.53 -0.75
CA GLY A 121 -5.15 14.77 -1.78
C GLY A 121 -4.53 15.53 -2.96
N THR A 122 -4.05 14.82 -3.96
CA THR A 122 -3.38 15.41 -5.15
C THR A 122 -4.39 16.04 -6.09
N THR A 123 -5.56 15.41 -6.25
CA THR A 123 -6.70 15.98 -6.96
C THR A 123 -7.94 15.75 -6.12
N VAL A 124 -8.54 16.82 -5.62
CA VAL A 124 -9.76 16.77 -4.80
C VAL A 124 -10.74 17.81 -5.34
N PRO A 125 -11.94 17.41 -5.78
CA PRO A 125 -12.99 18.34 -6.18
C PRO A 125 -13.30 19.37 -5.09
N SER A 126 -13.67 20.59 -5.47
CA SER A 126 -13.86 21.72 -4.53
C SER A 126 -14.98 21.50 -3.49
N TRP A 127 -15.91 20.58 -3.75
CA TRP A 127 -16.98 20.22 -2.83
C TRP A 127 -16.58 19.16 -1.80
N LEU A 128 -15.37 18.57 -1.95
CA LEU A 128 -14.82 17.59 -1.03
C LEU A 128 -13.73 18.19 -0.15
N SER A 129 -13.62 17.66 1.06
CA SER A 129 -12.51 17.87 1.98
C SER A 129 -11.82 16.54 2.22
N PHE A 130 -10.48 16.53 2.13
CA PHE A 130 -9.64 15.36 2.45
C PHE A 130 -8.87 15.61 3.73
N ASP A 131 -9.01 14.71 4.70
CA ASP A 131 -8.20 14.68 5.93
C ASP A 131 -7.06 13.66 5.76
N ALA A 132 -5.85 14.17 5.57
CA ALA A 132 -4.65 13.36 5.37
C ALA A 132 -4.27 12.47 6.57
N THR A 133 -4.76 12.81 7.78
CA THR A 133 -4.46 12.05 9.00
C THR A 133 -5.33 10.80 9.12
N THR A 134 -6.59 10.92 8.73
CA THR A 134 -7.59 9.86 8.86
C THR A 134 -7.89 9.15 7.54
N GLY A 135 -7.44 9.70 6.40
CA GLY A 135 -7.80 9.26 5.06
C GLY A 135 -9.24 9.59 4.66
N ALA A 136 -9.97 10.36 5.48
CA ALA A 136 -11.38 10.65 5.25
C ALA A 136 -11.55 11.69 4.13
N LEU A 137 -12.40 11.36 3.15
CA LEU A 137 -12.85 12.21 2.06
C LEU A 137 -14.36 12.44 2.22
N THR A 138 -14.75 13.68 2.54
CA THR A 138 -16.15 14.01 2.88
C THR A 138 -16.60 15.29 2.22
N GLY A 139 -17.90 15.41 1.95
CA GLY A 139 -18.50 16.63 1.40
C GLY A 139 -19.95 16.42 1.02
N THR A 140 -20.57 17.50 0.50
CA THR A 140 -21.93 17.48 -0.05
C THR A 140 -21.88 18.16 -1.41
N PRO A 141 -22.08 17.42 -2.51
CA PRO A 141 -22.10 18.03 -3.84
C PRO A 141 -23.38 18.83 -4.04
N LEU A 142 -23.29 19.90 -4.83
CA LEU A 142 -24.40 20.75 -5.24
C LEU A 142 -24.62 20.62 -6.76
N ASP A 143 -25.65 21.27 -7.32
CA ASP A 143 -25.97 21.38 -8.73
C ASP A 143 -24.74 21.52 -9.66
N ALA A 144 -23.83 22.44 -9.31
CA ALA A 144 -22.63 22.70 -10.10
C ALA A 144 -21.61 21.53 -10.11
N ASN A 145 -21.82 20.51 -9.28
CA ASN A 145 -20.96 19.34 -9.14
C ASN A 145 -21.53 18.08 -9.80
N VAL A 146 -22.74 18.18 -10.39
CA VAL A 146 -23.40 17.07 -11.10
C VAL A 146 -22.52 16.59 -12.25
N GLY A 147 -22.41 15.26 -12.38
CA GLY A 147 -21.57 14.61 -13.37
C GLY A 147 -20.26 14.02 -12.80
N ALA A 148 -19.22 13.96 -13.62
CA ALA A 148 -17.97 13.29 -13.31
C ALA A 148 -16.99 14.20 -12.55
N ASN A 149 -16.54 13.75 -11.39
CA ASN A 149 -15.59 14.45 -10.52
C ASN A 149 -14.39 13.53 -10.25
N SER A 150 -13.21 13.89 -10.75
CA SER A 150 -11.99 13.10 -10.58
C SER A 150 -11.37 13.31 -9.20
N VAL A 151 -10.92 12.21 -8.59
CA VAL A 151 -10.17 12.18 -7.32
C VAL A 151 -8.88 11.44 -7.52
N VAL A 152 -7.80 11.97 -6.96
CA VAL A 152 -6.49 11.31 -6.86
C VAL A 152 -5.95 11.55 -5.46
N ILE A 153 -5.73 10.47 -4.72
CA ILE A 153 -5.06 10.48 -3.42
C ILE A 153 -3.72 9.78 -3.59
N THR A 154 -2.64 10.44 -3.20
CA THR A 154 -1.30 9.87 -3.20
C THR A 154 -0.98 9.36 -1.80
N ILE A 155 -0.48 8.13 -1.73
CA ILE A 155 0.01 7.46 -0.53
C ILE A 155 1.52 7.26 -0.71
N ASN A 156 2.32 7.67 0.27
CA ASN A 156 3.78 7.58 0.25
C ASN A 156 4.27 6.91 1.53
N ASP A 157 5.22 5.96 1.40
CA ASP A 157 5.89 5.23 2.48
C ASP A 157 7.16 5.93 3.00
N GLY A 158 7.55 7.04 2.38
CA GLY A 158 8.81 7.75 2.58
C GLY A 158 9.78 7.58 1.41
N THR A 159 9.53 6.64 0.50
CA THR A 159 10.39 6.26 -0.63
C THR A 159 9.63 6.23 -1.96
N VAL A 160 8.42 5.64 -1.98
CA VAL A 160 7.62 5.40 -3.18
C VAL A 160 6.23 5.99 -3.04
N ASP A 161 5.70 6.55 -4.13
CA ASP A 161 4.32 7.03 -4.24
C ASP A 161 3.44 5.99 -4.92
N VAL A 162 2.28 5.71 -4.32
CA VAL A 162 1.16 4.96 -4.93
C VAL A 162 -0.06 5.85 -4.96
N THR A 163 -0.89 5.75 -5.99
CA THR A 163 -2.09 6.56 -6.15
C THR A 163 -3.37 5.74 -6.13
N ASP A 164 -4.35 6.19 -5.34
CA ASP A 164 -5.75 5.80 -5.46
C ASP A 164 -6.46 6.82 -6.38
N SER A 165 -6.82 6.40 -7.59
CA SER A 165 -7.40 7.26 -8.62
C SER A 165 -8.77 6.74 -9.04
N PHE A 166 -9.80 7.56 -8.88
CA PHE A 166 -11.17 7.20 -9.23
C PHE A 166 -11.99 8.42 -9.64
N THR A 167 -13.17 8.16 -10.18
CA THR A 167 -14.14 9.21 -10.54
C THR A 167 -15.42 9.01 -9.74
N ILE A 168 -15.89 10.09 -9.10
CA ILE A 168 -17.19 10.13 -8.45
C ILE A 168 -18.20 10.70 -9.46
N THR A 169 -19.24 9.92 -9.77
CA THR A 169 -20.38 10.41 -10.57
C THR A 169 -21.45 10.92 -9.64
N VAL A 170 -21.70 12.22 -9.67
CA VAL A 170 -22.78 12.88 -8.91
C VAL A 170 -24.06 12.84 -9.73
N ALA A 171 -25.07 12.18 -9.17
CA ALA A 171 -26.42 12.16 -9.73
C ALA A 171 -27.18 13.44 -9.36
N ASN A 172 -27.92 13.98 -10.32
CA ASN A 172 -28.77 15.13 -10.10
C ASN A 172 -30.02 14.80 -9.27
N THR A 173 -30.42 15.74 -8.42
CA THR A 173 -31.71 15.76 -7.72
C THR A 173 -32.54 16.91 -8.31
N ASN A 174 -33.83 16.71 -8.51
CA ASN A 174 -34.65 17.78 -9.10
C ASN A 174 -34.93 18.89 -8.10
N ASP A 175 -34.52 20.10 -8.42
CA ASP A 175 -34.81 21.30 -7.67
C ASP A 175 -36.08 22.05 -8.18
N ALA A 176 -36.69 22.79 -7.28
CA ALA A 176 -37.78 23.67 -7.66
C ALA A 176 -37.25 24.94 -8.34
N PRO A 177 -37.92 25.45 -9.36
CA PRO A 177 -37.51 26.71 -9.97
C PRO A 177 -37.66 27.89 -9.02
N ASP A 178 -36.73 28.82 -9.06
CA ASP A 178 -36.74 30.06 -8.30
C ASP A 178 -37.08 31.27 -9.17
N PHE A 179 -37.79 32.22 -8.57
CA PHE A 179 -38.04 33.50 -9.24
C PHE A 179 -36.80 34.40 -9.19
N THR A 180 -36.30 34.79 -10.36
CA THR A 180 -35.18 35.74 -10.50
C THR A 180 -35.64 37.19 -10.59
N SER A 181 -36.95 37.42 -10.76
CA SER A 181 -37.57 38.74 -10.83
C SER A 181 -38.04 39.25 -9.45
N THR A 182 -37.88 40.53 -9.20
CA THR A 182 -38.42 41.18 -8.00
C THR A 182 -39.81 41.75 -8.31
N ALA A 183 -40.83 41.35 -7.54
CA ALA A 183 -42.18 41.81 -7.72
C ALA A 183 -42.28 43.35 -7.51
N VAL A 184 -42.99 44.02 -8.41
CA VAL A 184 -43.38 45.43 -8.25
C VAL A 184 -44.61 45.46 -7.36
N THR A 185 -44.46 45.95 -6.12
CA THR A 185 -45.52 45.90 -5.08
C THR A 185 -46.28 47.22 -4.86
N ALA A 186 -45.87 48.27 -5.56
CA ALA A 186 -46.57 49.60 -5.46
C ALA A 186 -46.68 50.29 -6.82
N VAL A 187 -47.77 50.92 -7.07
CA VAL A 187 -47.99 51.74 -8.22
C VAL A 187 -48.85 52.96 -7.78
N ASN A 188 -48.60 54.15 -8.36
CA ASN A 188 -49.36 55.31 -8.08
C ASN A 188 -50.69 55.27 -8.88
N GLU A 189 -51.72 55.97 -8.37
CA GLU A 189 -52.97 56.21 -9.10
C GLU A 189 -52.68 56.84 -10.47
N ASP A 190 -53.39 56.40 -11.49
CA ASP A 190 -53.27 56.85 -12.90
C ASP A 190 -51.89 56.42 -13.56
N ALA A 191 -51.02 55.69 -12.91
CA ALA A 191 -49.79 55.17 -13.48
C ALA A 191 -49.99 53.78 -14.07
N ALA A 192 -49.33 53.50 -15.20
CA ALA A 192 -49.36 52.18 -15.80
C ALA A 192 -48.50 51.17 -14.91
N TYR A 193 -49.12 50.06 -14.56
CA TYR A 193 -48.38 48.94 -13.89
C TYR A 193 -47.83 47.96 -14.93
N SER A 194 -46.59 47.60 -14.78
CA SER A 194 -45.98 46.57 -15.58
C SER A 194 -45.01 45.74 -14.71
N TYR A 195 -45.15 44.42 -14.75
CA TYR A 195 -44.25 43.45 -14.11
C TYR A 195 -44.09 42.25 -15.04
N THR A 196 -42.87 41.81 -15.20
CA THR A 196 -42.54 40.58 -15.92
C THR A 196 -41.93 39.59 -14.93
N ALA A 197 -42.62 38.50 -14.70
CA ALA A 197 -42.05 37.40 -13.92
C ALA A 197 -40.95 36.70 -14.74
N ALA A 198 -39.83 36.39 -14.10
CA ALA A 198 -38.78 35.60 -14.66
C ALA A 198 -38.37 34.52 -13.64
N ALA A 199 -38.09 33.31 -14.14
CA ALA A 199 -37.61 32.16 -13.38
C ALA A 199 -36.28 31.67 -13.95
#